data_0be0e6706f040405f7ff1409b88e0c2f
#
_entry.id   0be0e6706f040405f7ff1409b88e0c2f
#
_cell.length_a   1.000
_cell.length_b   1.000
_cell.length_c   1.000
_cell.angle_alpha   90.00
_cell.angle_beta   90.00
_cell.angle_gamma   90.00
#
_symmetry.space_group_name_H-M   'P 1'
#
loop_
_entity.id
_entity.type
_entity.pdbx_description
1 polymer ?
#
loop_
_entity_poly.entity_id
_entity_poly.type
_entity_poly.pdbx_seq_one_letter_code
_entity_poly.pdbx_strand_id
1 'polypeptide(L)'
;MLLTRTSAALGLTALAAIAGCKRRESSALTPPAGPPTTATPAGSPTPAAPTSLEATVQARLDSLPAQSSFYARDIRTGREVEVRADQPMNTVSVIKLAVMVLAYRDADAGRLRLSERHRIRPEEMRQGSGVLRMFTPGLEPTYRDLITQMIATSDNTATDILIARLGLPRVNRLLDSLDFRETRLRMTIGNLFRGVWVQLDSANARLTDRQVYDRGFPDDSTGTGLYLRYVTDSTRWFGRSTAREIGLFLEQLELGRLASEASTEEMRRALLNQVWDTRLPQRIGERVSVGHKTGDWEPQIGNDVGIVFAPGGPIVMAAFTNANTGPMWKLNAALGKVAEDVLNAWSTTR
;
A
#
# COMPACT_ATOMS: atom_id res chain seq x y z
N MET A 1 18.00 -50.33 4.45
CA MET A 1 19.45 -50.07 4.41
C MET A 1 19.68 -48.69 5.05
N LEU A 2 20.15 -48.72 6.28
CA LEU A 2 20.43 -47.52 7.10
C LEU A 2 21.66 -46.78 6.54
N LEU A 3 21.66 -45.49 6.51
CA LEU A 3 22.90 -44.70 6.55
C LEU A 3 22.70 -43.45 7.39
N THR A 4 23.49 -43.37 8.34
CA THR A 4 23.80 -42.61 9.51
C THR A 4 24.01 -41.08 9.31
N ARG A 5 23.55 -40.35 10.33
CA ARG A 5 23.87 -38.93 10.63
C ARG A 5 25.32 -38.76 11.01
N THR A 6 25.93 -37.65 10.62
CA THR A 6 27.10 -37.10 11.28
C THR A 6 26.89 -35.60 11.51
N SER A 7 26.81 -35.26 12.82
CA SER A 7 26.81 -33.88 13.31
C SER A 7 28.30 -33.47 13.51
N ALA A 8 28.66 -32.27 13.07
CA ALA A 8 29.89 -31.62 13.43
C ALA A 8 29.58 -30.32 14.18
N ALA A 9 29.95 -30.33 15.47
CA ALA A 9 29.95 -29.15 16.33
C ALA A 9 31.34 -28.48 16.21
N LEU A 10 31.40 -27.19 16.02
CA LEU A 10 32.64 -26.40 16.18
C LEU A 10 32.41 -25.36 17.26
N GLY A 11 33.30 -25.46 18.29
CA GLY A 11 33.27 -24.67 19.49
C GLY A 11 33.83 -23.25 19.30
N LEU A 12 33.30 -22.34 20.09
CA LEU A 12 33.82 -21.00 20.34
C LEU A 12 34.95 -21.07 21.37
N THR A 13 36.08 -20.44 21.07
CA THR A 13 37.09 -20.03 22.08
C THR A 13 37.23 -18.52 22.03
N ALA A 14 36.86 -17.88 23.14
CA ALA A 14 37.13 -16.47 23.41
C ALA A 14 38.52 -16.29 24.02
N LEU A 15 39.31 -15.34 23.49
CA LEU A 15 40.54 -14.85 24.11
C LEU A 15 40.35 -13.37 24.46
N ALA A 16 40.42 -13.09 25.77
CA ALA A 16 40.49 -11.75 26.30
C ALA A 16 41.95 -11.32 26.38
N ALA A 17 42.31 -10.17 25.88
CA ALA A 17 43.61 -9.52 26.08
C ALA A 17 43.41 -8.20 26.83
N ILE A 18 43.94 -8.13 28.04
CA ILE A 18 44.01 -6.94 28.87
C ILE A 18 45.37 -6.27 28.57
N ALA A 19 45.35 -5.01 28.15
CA ALA A 19 46.54 -4.19 28.08
C ALA A 19 46.33 -2.91 28.90
N GLY A 20 47.02 -2.79 29.99
CA GLY A 20 47.08 -1.61 30.83
C GLY A 20 47.98 -0.52 30.22
N CYS A 21 47.58 0.72 30.35
CA CYS A 21 48.39 1.88 30.05
C CYS A 21 48.52 2.79 31.26
N LYS A 22 49.76 3.07 31.60
CA LYS A 22 50.23 3.92 32.71
C LYS A 22 49.87 5.39 32.47
N ARG A 23 49.43 6.03 33.57
CA ARG A 23 49.37 7.49 33.72
C ARG A 23 50.75 8.12 33.61
N ARG A 24 50.81 9.23 32.91
CA ARG A 24 51.90 10.22 33.04
C ARG A 24 51.24 11.55 33.40
N GLU A 25 51.53 12.02 34.61
CA GLU A 25 51.21 13.36 35.09
C GLU A 25 52.12 14.39 34.39
N SER A 26 51.54 15.43 33.86
CA SER A 26 52.27 16.62 33.42
C SER A 26 51.63 17.84 34.09
N SER A 27 52.33 18.46 34.98
CA SER A 27 52.00 19.73 35.63
C SER A 27 52.09 20.86 34.60
N ALA A 28 51.02 21.58 34.37
CA ALA A 28 51.03 22.84 33.62
C ALA A 28 50.47 23.96 34.48
N LEU A 29 51.24 25.03 34.54
CA LEU A 29 51.02 26.27 35.30
C LEU A 29 49.72 27.01 34.92
N THR A 30 48.98 27.47 35.92
CA THR A 30 47.77 28.25 35.81
C THR A 30 48.12 29.72 35.55
N PRO A 31 47.56 30.38 34.51
CA PRO A 31 47.60 31.83 34.39
C PRO A 31 46.55 32.49 35.28
N PRO A 32 46.73 33.78 35.66
CA PRO A 32 45.87 34.48 36.63
C PRO A 32 44.48 34.79 36.06
N ALA A 33 43.47 34.73 36.95
CA ALA A 33 42.07 35.01 36.67
C ALA A 33 41.84 36.45 36.26
N GLY A 34 41.19 36.66 35.10
CA GLY A 34 40.57 37.89 34.69
C GLY A 34 39.23 38.15 35.39
N PRO A 35 38.73 39.38 35.40
CA PRO A 35 37.50 39.75 36.12
C PRO A 35 36.25 38.98 35.59
N PRO A 36 35.26 38.71 36.44
CA PRO A 36 34.10 37.92 36.07
C PRO A 36 33.25 38.67 35.04
N THR A 37 33.12 38.11 33.85
CA THR A 37 32.15 38.55 32.87
C THR A 37 30.76 38.07 33.33
N THR A 38 29.87 38.97 33.61
CA THR A 38 28.46 38.68 33.89
C THR A 38 27.83 38.02 32.65
N ALA A 39 27.64 36.73 32.69
CA ALA A 39 26.88 35.98 31.69
C ALA A 39 25.41 36.41 31.80
N THR A 40 24.89 37.04 30.76
CA THR A 40 23.44 37.21 30.55
C THR A 40 22.80 35.81 30.57
N PRO A 41 21.73 35.58 31.37
CA PRO A 41 21.07 34.26 31.35
C PRO A 41 20.51 34.01 29.95
N ALA A 42 20.99 32.90 29.34
CA ALA A 42 20.39 32.43 28.11
C ALA A 42 18.88 32.22 28.36
N GLY A 43 18.05 32.93 27.61
CA GLY A 43 16.61 32.77 27.67
C GLY A 43 16.26 31.31 27.46
N SER A 44 15.41 30.74 28.32
CA SER A 44 14.87 29.41 28.17
C SER A 44 14.27 29.29 26.76
N PRO A 45 14.51 28.21 26.02
CA PRO A 45 13.94 28.02 24.69
C PRO A 45 12.42 28.10 24.82
N THR A 46 11.81 29.04 24.13
CA THR A 46 10.34 29.13 24.01
C THR A 46 9.86 27.76 23.49
N PRO A 47 8.89 27.11 24.16
CA PRO A 47 8.33 25.86 23.65
C PRO A 47 7.85 26.09 22.22
N ALA A 48 8.32 25.25 21.27
CA ALA A 48 7.83 25.30 19.90
C ALA A 48 6.31 25.16 19.92
N ALA A 49 5.60 26.03 19.18
CA ALA A 49 4.16 25.92 19.03
C ALA A 49 3.79 24.51 18.58
N PRO A 50 2.69 23.91 19.09
CA PRO A 50 2.32 22.55 18.72
C PRO A 50 2.13 22.49 17.19
N THR A 51 2.92 21.63 16.54
CA THR A 51 2.82 21.39 15.10
C THR A 51 1.44 20.79 14.79
N SER A 52 0.72 21.32 13.79
CA SER A 52 -0.58 20.75 13.39
C SER A 52 -0.41 19.30 12.93
N LEU A 53 -1.47 18.50 13.06
CA LEU A 53 -1.47 17.12 12.58
C LEU A 53 -1.11 17.04 11.08
N GLU A 54 -1.68 17.94 10.28
CA GLU A 54 -1.38 18.04 8.85
C GLU A 54 0.10 18.32 8.58
N ALA A 55 0.71 19.30 9.28
CA ALA A 55 2.13 19.60 9.16
C ALA A 55 3.01 18.41 9.59
N THR A 56 2.58 17.65 10.60
CA THR A 56 3.28 16.42 11.04
C THR A 56 3.23 15.34 9.95
N VAL A 57 2.06 15.10 9.39
CA VAL A 57 1.87 14.13 8.30
C VAL A 57 2.66 14.56 7.06
N GLN A 58 2.57 15.83 6.68
CA GLN A 58 3.32 16.38 5.54
C GLN A 58 4.83 16.18 5.72
N ALA A 59 5.40 16.53 6.86
CA ALA A 59 6.84 16.37 7.12
C ALA A 59 7.29 14.91 7.02
N ARG A 60 6.46 13.94 7.46
CA ARG A 60 6.76 12.51 7.29
C ARG A 60 6.78 12.09 5.84
N LEU A 61 5.78 12.52 5.07
CA LEU A 61 5.70 12.18 3.65
C LEU A 61 6.82 12.84 2.85
N ASP A 62 7.17 14.08 3.16
CA ASP A 62 8.25 14.83 2.50
C ASP A 62 9.66 14.27 2.83
N SER A 63 9.78 13.48 3.90
CA SER A 63 11.03 12.76 4.21
C SER A 63 11.29 11.54 3.31
N LEU A 64 10.29 11.11 2.53
CA LEU A 64 10.41 9.99 1.61
C LEU A 64 10.92 10.47 0.24
N PRO A 65 11.87 9.76 -0.39
CA PRO A 65 12.28 10.03 -1.77
C PRO A 65 11.22 9.49 -2.76
N ALA A 66 9.99 9.97 -2.65
CA ALA A 66 8.82 9.52 -3.39
C ALA A 66 7.84 10.68 -3.61
N GLN A 67 7.01 10.56 -4.64
CA GLN A 67 5.81 11.38 -4.76
C GLN A 67 4.75 10.82 -3.79
N SER A 68 4.29 11.64 -2.86
CA SER A 68 3.36 11.21 -1.81
C SER A 68 2.10 12.05 -1.80
N SER A 69 0.97 11.41 -1.53
CA SER A 69 -0.34 12.04 -1.38
C SER A 69 -1.09 11.33 -0.25
N PHE A 70 -1.81 12.10 0.56
CA PHE A 70 -2.55 11.55 1.70
C PHE A 70 -3.87 12.27 1.91
N TYR A 71 -4.88 11.50 2.28
CA TYR A 71 -6.16 11.99 2.76
C TYR A 71 -6.65 11.11 3.90
N ALA A 72 -7.13 11.72 4.97
CA ALA A 72 -7.86 11.03 6.03
C ALA A 72 -9.09 11.82 6.43
N ARG A 73 -10.18 11.12 6.80
CA ARG A 73 -11.42 11.71 7.29
C ARG A 73 -12.03 10.88 8.42
N ASP A 74 -12.31 11.51 9.53
CA ASP A 74 -13.16 10.98 10.60
C ASP A 74 -14.63 11.10 10.12
N ILE A 75 -15.24 9.95 9.82
CA ILE A 75 -16.60 9.89 9.22
C ILE A 75 -17.65 10.51 10.15
N ARG A 76 -17.48 10.41 11.47
CA ARG A 76 -18.44 10.89 12.45
C ARG A 76 -18.37 12.42 12.63
N THR A 77 -17.17 12.98 12.64
CA THR A 77 -16.96 14.42 12.96
C THR A 77 -16.75 15.26 11.71
N GLY A 78 -16.41 14.65 10.58
CA GLY A 78 -16.05 15.34 9.35
C GLY A 78 -14.64 15.97 9.37
N ARG A 79 -13.81 15.77 10.42
CA ARG A 79 -12.43 16.27 10.45
C ARG A 79 -11.60 15.61 9.35
N GLU A 80 -10.75 16.40 8.74
CA GLU A 80 -9.89 15.97 7.64
C GLU A 80 -8.42 16.29 7.87
N VAL A 81 -7.53 15.52 7.26
CA VAL A 81 -6.11 15.81 7.07
C VAL A 81 -5.77 15.55 5.62
N GLU A 82 -5.14 16.51 4.98
CA GLU A 82 -4.89 16.52 3.55
C GLU A 82 -3.45 16.90 3.25
N VAL A 83 -2.77 16.07 2.48
CA VAL A 83 -1.44 16.38 1.94
C VAL A 83 -1.45 16.04 0.46
N ARG A 84 -1.47 17.04 -0.39
CA ARG A 84 -1.55 16.86 -1.85
C ARG A 84 -2.69 15.93 -2.27
N ALA A 85 -3.83 16.00 -1.55
CA ALA A 85 -4.92 15.01 -1.61
C ALA A 85 -5.55 14.89 -3.00
N ASP A 86 -5.50 15.94 -3.81
CA ASP A 86 -6.05 15.99 -5.17
C ASP A 86 -5.02 15.68 -6.27
N GLN A 87 -3.78 15.36 -5.89
CA GLN A 87 -2.76 14.96 -6.87
C GLN A 87 -3.10 13.60 -7.47
N PRO A 88 -3.17 13.50 -8.82
CA PRO A 88 -3.36 12.22 -9.47
C PRO A 88 -2.18 11.27 -9.23
N MET A 89 -2.48 10.04 -8.80
CA MET A 89 -1.52 9.01 -8.46
C MET A 89 -1.82 7.70 -9.20
N ASN A 90 -0.76 6.92 -9.47
CA ASN A 90 -0.91 5.55 -9.92
C ASN A 90 -1.40 4.70 -8.76
N THR A 91 -2.62 4.21 -8.87
CA THR A 91 -3.27 3.42 -7.81
C THR A 91 -2.73 2.00 -7.72
N VAL A 92 -2.13 1.48 -8.81
CA VAL A 92 -1.90 0.04 -8.97
C VAL A 92 -3.11 -0.75 -8.45
N SER A 93 -2.94 -1.69 -7.51
CA SER A 93 -4.05 -2.57 -7.07
C SER A 93 -5.12 -1.91 -6.21
N VAL A 94 -4.98 -0.65 -5.76
CA VAL A 94 -6.06 0.05 -5.04
C VAL A 94 -7.32 0.19 -5.90
N ILE A 95 -7.20 0.33 -7.22
CA ILE A 95 -8.36 0.44 -8.13
C ILE A 95 -9.29 -0.80 -8.10
N LYS A 96 -8.82 -1.95 -7.58
CA LYS A 96 -9.63 -3.17 -7.41
C LYS A 96 -10.84 -2.96 -6.49
N LEU A 97 -10.82 -1.92 -5.65
CA LEU A 97 -11.98 -1.49 -4.88
C LEU A 97 -13.20 -1.19 -5.77
N ALA A 98 -13.01 -0.50 -6.89
CA ALA A 98 -14.10 -0.20 -7.83
C ALA A 98 -14.62 -1.46 -8.52
N VAL A 99 -13.74 -2.43 -8.82
CA VAL A 99 -14.15 -3.74 -9.39
C VAL A 99 -14.98 -4.52 -8.37
N MET A 100 -14.56 -4.52 -7.09
CA MET A 100 -15.31 -5.15 -5.99
C MET A 100 -16.72 -4.57 -5.85
N VAL A 101 -16.84 -3.24 -5.78
CA VAL A 101 -18.15 -2.57 -5.65
C VAL A 101 -19.06 -2.89 -6.85
N LEU A 102 -18.54 -2.87 -8.08
CA LEU A 102 -19.36 -3.25 -9.25
C LEU A 102 -19.82 -4.71 -9.18
N ALA A 103 -18.96 -5.63 -8.73
CA ALA A 103 -19.31 -7.04 -8.59
C ALA A 103 -20.48 -7.24 -7.60
N TYR A 104 -20.44 -6.58 -6.44
CA TYR A 104 -21.51 -6.65 -5.45
C TYR A 104 -22.78 -5.95 -5.91
N ARG A 105 -22.70 -4.80 -6.59
CA ARG A 105 -23.86 -4.16 -7.21
C ARG A 105 -24.52 -5.04 -8.29
N ASP A 106 -23.70 -5.79 -9.04
CA ASP A 106 -24.24 -6.76 -10.00
C ASP A 106 -24.86 -7.97 -9.30
N ALA A 107 -24.34 -8.38 -8.15
CA ALA A 107 -24.95 -9.42 -7.33
C ALA A 107 -26.31 -8.97 -6.76
N ASP A 108 -26.38 -7.77 -6.17
CA ASP A 108 -27.61 -7.18 -5.65
C ASP A 108 -28.69 -7.05 -6.74
N ALA A 109 -28.30 -6.77 -7.98
CA ALA A 109 -29.18 -6.65 -9.13
C ALA A 109 -29.46 -7.98 -9.86
N GLY A 110 -28.98 -9.12 -9.35
CA GLY A 110 -29.17 -10.44 -9.95
C GLY A 110 -28.39 -10.69 -11.26
N ARG A 111 -27.45 -9.79 -11.64
CA ARG A 111 -26.62 -9.94 -12.85
C ARG A 111 -25.40 -10.81 -12.65
N LEU A 112 -24.99 -11.01 -11.40
CA LEU A 112 -23.87 -11.88 -11.00
C LEU A 112 -24.33 -12.79 -9.84
N ARG A 113 -24.17 -14.10 -9.98
CA ARG A 113 -24.38 -15.04 -8.87
C ARG A 113 -23.05 -15.28 -8.18
N LEU A 114 -22.89 -14.80 -6.94
CA LEU A 114 -21.66 -14.94 -6.18
C LEU A 114 -21.25 -16.40 -5.90
N SER A 115 -22.23 -17.33 -5.87
CA SER A 115 -22.01 -18.78 -5.73
C SER A 115 -21.68 -19.50 -7.06
N GLU A 116 -21.78 -18.82 -8.17
CA GLU A 116 -21.40 -19.39 -9.49
C GLU A 116 -19.89 -19.65 -9.52
N ARG A 117 -19.51 -20.83 -10.03
CA ARG A 117 -18.09 -21.23 -10.13
C ARG A 117 -17.53 -20.83 -11.47
N HIS A 118 -16.27 -20.41 -11.47
CA HIS A 118 -15.49 -20.13 -12.66
C HIS A 118 -14.29 -21.08 -12.72
N ARG A 119 -14.20 -21.87 -13.80
CA ARG A 119 -13.05 -22.73 -14.04
C ARG A 119 -11.89 -21.92 -14.61
N ILE A 120 -10.84 -21.74 -13.81
CA ILE A 120 -9.66 -20.98 -14.21
C ILE A 120 -8.92 -21.71 -15.33
N ARG A 121 -8.75 -21.03 -16.47
CA ARG A 121 -8.05 -21.55 -17.64
C ARG A 121 -6.57 -21.12 -17.64
N PRO A 122 -5.68 -21.86 -18.32
CA PRO A 122 -4.26 -21.51 -18.38
C PRO A 122 -3.99 -20.08 -18.90
N GLU A 123 -4.78 -19.59 -19.86
CA GLU A 123 -4.65 -18.25 -20.45
C GLU A 123 -5.13 -17.12 -19.55
N GLU A 124 -5.87 -17.42 -18.47
CA GLU A 124 -6.35 -16.46 -17.48
C GLU A 124 -5.34 -16.22 -16.35
N MET A 125 -4.32 -17.07 -16.25
CA MET A 125 -3.30 -16.94 -15.20
C MET A 125 -2.50 -15.65 -15.37
N ARG A 126 -2.24 -14.98 -14.25
CA ARG A 126 -1.47 -13.73 -14.23
C ARG A 126 -0.31 -13.82 -13.24
N GLN A 127 0.81 -13.21 -13.60
CA GLN A 127 1.97 -13.05 -12.73
C GLN A 127 1.72 -12.00 -11.63
N GLY A 128 2.71 -11.80 -10.76
CA GLY A 128 2.70 -10.82 -9.68
C GLY A 128 1.91 -11.29 -8.46
N SER A 129 1.06 -10.43 -7.90
CA SER A 129 0.37 -10.68 -6.63
C SER A 129 -0.71 -11.75 -6.74
N GLY A 130 -0.95 -12.43 -5.62
CA GLY A 130 -2.03 -13.39 -5.44
C GLY A 130 -1.57 -14.83 -5.36
N VAL A 131 -2.47 -15.69 -4.91
CA VAL A 131 -2.21 -17.10 -4.64
C VAL A 131 -2.69 -18.01 -5.77
N LEU A 132 -3.67 -17.60 -6.58
CA LEU A 132 -4.26 -18.47 -7.62
C LEU A 132 -3.23 -18.92 -8.66
N ARG A 133 -2.22 -18.11 -8.94
CA ARG A 133 -1.11 -18.47 -9.82
C ARG A 133 -0.25 -19.65 -9.32
N MET A 134 -0.37 -20.01 -8.04
CA MET A 134 0.37 -21.12 -7.42
C MET A 134 -0.35 -22.47 -7.57
N PHE A 135 -1.60 -22.45 -8.00
CA PHE A 135 -2.40 -23.65 -8.18
C PHE A 135 -2.34 -24.13 -9.63
N THR A 136 -2.59 -25.43 -9.82
CA THR A 136 -2.76 -26.00 -11.15
C THR A 136 -4.00 -25.43 -11.82
N PRO A 137 -3.95 -25.05 -13.11
CA PRO A 137 -5.13 -24.60 -13.85
C PRO A 137 -6.26 -25.63 -13.79
N GLY A 138 -7.50 -25.14 -13.80
CA GLY A 138 -8.70 -25.96 -13.65
C GLY A 138 -9.34 -25.88 -12.27
N LEU A 139 -8.75 -25.12 -11.32
CA LEU A 139 -9.41 -24.76 -10.06
C LEU A 139 -10.74 -24.04 -10.38
N GLU A 140 -11.78 -24.31 -9.60
CA GLU A 140 -13.12 -23.76 -9.81
C GLU A 140 -13.61 -22.96 -8.58
N PRO A 141 -13.02 -21.79 -8.27
CA PRO A 141 -13.51 -20.91 -7.22
C PRO A 141 -14.87 -20.32 -7.60
N THR A 142 -15.64 -19.90 -6.59
CA THR A 142 -16.83 -19.08 -6.81
C THR A 142 -16.45 -17.62 -7.13
N TYR A 143 -17.37 -16.83 -7.70
CA TYR A 143 -17.10 -15.38 -7.84
C TYR A 143 -16.88 -14.68 -6.51
N ARG A 144 -17.51 -15.13 -5.42
CA ARG A 144 -17.22 -14.65 -4.06
C ARG A 144 -15.77 -14.91 -3.67
N ASP A 145 -15.25 -16.12 -3.93
CA ASP A 145 -13.85 -16.46 -3.64
C ASP A 145 -12.89 -15.60 -4.47
N LEU A 146 -13.20 -15.38 -5.75
CA LEU A 146 -12.42 -14.51 -6.63
C LEU A 146 -12.38 -13.06 -6.11
N ILE A 147 -13.53 -12.50 -5.68
CA ILE A 147 -13.58 -11.16 -5.09
C ILE A 147 -12.74 -11.11 -3.83
N THR A 148 -12.87 -12.12 -2.96
CA THR A 148 -12.08 -12.21 -1.72
C THR A 148 -10.59 -12.25 -2.03
N GLN A 149 -10.14 -13.10 -2.96
CA GLN A 149 -8.72 -13.17 -3.33
C GLN A 149 -8.21 -11.89 -4.00
N MET A 150 -9.03 -11.26 -4.85
CA MET A 150 -8.69 -9.96 -5.46
C MET A 150 -8.39 -8.89 -4.42
N ILE A 151 -9.08 -8.89 -3.29
CA ILE A 151 -8.90 -7.91 -2.21
C ILE A 151 -7.87 -8.38 -1.19
N ALA A 152 -8.03 -9.56 -0.61
CA ALA A 152 -7.21 -10.04 0.50
C ALA A 152 -5.75 -10.29 0.11
N THR A 153 -5.49 -10.97 -1.01
CA THR A 153 -4.13 -11.26 -1.50
C THR A 153 -3.74 -10.41 -2.71
N SER A 154 -4.60 -9.47 -3.08
CA SER A 154 -4.42 -8.67 -4.30
C SER A 154 -4.29 -9.51 -5.58
N ASP A 155 -4.97 -10.66 -5.67
CA ASP A 155 -4.80 -11.65 -6.73
C ASP A 155 -5.07 -11.09 -8.12
N ASN A 156 -4.07 -11.17 -8.99
CA ASN A 156 -4.11 -10.63 -10.34
C ASN A 156 -4.92 -11.50 -11.30
N THR A 157 -4.90 -12.83 -11.11
CA THR A 157 -5.72 -13.77 -11.89
C THR A 157 -7.20 -13.53 -11.60
N ALA A 158 -7.57 -13.46 -10.31
CA ALA A 158 -8.94 -13.12 -9.90
C ALA A 158 -9.38 -11.76 -10.46
N THR A 159 -8.48 -10.78 -10.46
CA THR A 159 -8.75 -9.43 -10.96
C THR A 159 -9.17 -9.45 -12.44
N ASP A 160 -8.39 -10.10 -13.30
CA ASP A 160 -8.68 -10.10 -14.74
C ASP A 160 -9.92 -10.94 -15.07
N ILE A 161 -10.16 -12.06 -14.36
CA ILE A 161 -11.41 -12.82 -14.48
C ILE A 161 -12.62 -11.94 -14.14
N LEU A 162 -12.55 -11.18 -13.05
CA LEU A 162 -13.62 -10.25 -12.65
C LEU A 162 -13.78 -9.10 -13.64
N ILE A 163 -12.69 -8.49 -14.12
CA ILE A 163 -12.76 -7.44 -15.15
C ILE A 163 -13.38 -7.98 -16.44
N ALA A 164 -13.03 -9.19 -16.86
CA ALA A 164 -13.62 -9.83 -18.05
C ALA A 164 -15.12 -10.10 -17.87
N ARG A 165 -15.54 -10.56 -16.67
CA ARG A 165 -16.95 -10.86 -16.35
C ARG A 165 -17.82 -9.59 -16.27
N LEU A 166 -17.28 -8.54 -15.68
CA LEU A 166 -18.01 -7.29 -15.40
C LEU A 166 -17.93 -6.28 -16.55
N GLY A 167 -16.82 -6.23 -17.26
CA GLY A 167 -16.49 -5.27 -18.31
C GLY A 167 -15.85 -3.99 -17.76
N LEU A 168 -14.60 -3.72 -18.16
CA LEU A 168 -13.84 -2.53 -17.77
C LEU A 168 -14.61 -1.21 -17.99
N PRO A 169 -15.31 -0.99 -19.12
CA PRO A 169 -16.09 0.23 -19.30
C PRO A 169 -17.22 0.41 -18.26
N ARG A 170 -17.75 -0.68 -17.71
CA ARG A 170 -18.80 -0.61 -16.68
C ARG A 170 -18.22 -0.19 -15.33
N VAL A 171 -16.99 -0.60 -15.01
CA VAL A 171 -16.28 -0.11 -13.81
C VAL A 171 -16.15 1.42 -13.89
N ASN A 172 -15.72 1.96 -15.03
CA ASN A 172 -15.59 3.40 -15.19
C ASN A 172 -16.95 4.13 -15.21
N ARG A 173 -18.00 3.56 -15.81
CA ARG A 173 -19.35 4.13 -15.70
C ARG A 173 -19.89 4.15 -14.27
N LEU A 174 -19.56 3.15 -13.45
CA LEU A 174 -19.89 3.20 -12.03
C LEU A 174 -19.21 4.40 -11.36
N LEU A 175 -17.92 4.59 -11.58
CA LEU A 175 -17.16 5.71 -11.03
C LEU A 175 -17.73 7.07 -11.49
N ASP A 176 -18.09 7.18 -12.78
CA ASP A 176 -18.77 8.38 -13.32
C ASP A 176 -20.11 8.65 -12.63
N SER A 177 -20.90 7.60 -12.38
CA SER A 177 -22.21 7.72 -11.73
C SER A 177 -22.13 8.12 -10.24
N LEU A 178 -20.96 7.95 -9.64
CA LEU A 178 -20.66 8.32 -8.27
C LEU A 178 -19.86 9.63 -8.18
N ASP A 179 -19.65 10.31 -9.31
CA ASP A 179 -18.89 11.56 -9.47
C ASP A 179 -17.39 11.47 -9.12
N PHE A 180 -16.79 10.28 -9.17
CA PHE A 180 -15.36 10.08 -9.04
C PHE A 180 -14.66 10.25 -10.39
N ARG A 181 -14.30 11.49 -10.74
CA ARG A 181 -13.81 11.89 -12.07
C ARG A 181 -12.33 11.55 -12.30
N GLU A 182 -11.53 11.55 -11.24
CA GLU A 182 -10.11 11.26 -11.30
C GLU A 182 -9.81 9.76 -11.17
N THR A 183 -10.77 8.97 -10.67
CA THR A 183 -10.62 7.53 -10.46
C THR A 183 -10.98 6.77 -11.71
N ARG A 184 -10.00 6.05 -12.29
CA ARG A 184 -10.19 5.28 -13.55
C ARG A 184 -9.44 3.97 -13.53
N LEU A 185 -10.11 2.89 -13.90
CA LEU A 185 -9.48 1.64 -14.32
C LEU A 185 -9.15 1.77 -15.81
N ARG A 186 -7.89 1.60 -16.20
CA ARG A 186 -7.44 1.94 -17.56
C ARG A 186 -7.16 0.72 -18.45
N MET A 187 -6.81 -0.41 -17.85
CA MET A 187 -6.46 -1.63 -18.58
C MET A 187 -6.67 -2.87 -17.73
N THR A 188 -6.46 -4.05 -18.30
CA THR A 188 -6.37 -5.31 -17.57
C THR A 188 -4.96 -5.55 -17.02
N ILE A 189 -4.80 -6.48 -16.09
CA ILE A 189 -3.47 -6.90 -15.60
C ILE A 189 -2.64 -7.52 -16.74
N GLY A 190 -3.27 -8.30 -17.61
CA GLY A 190 -2.60 -8.85 -18.79
C GLY A 190 -2.00 -7.76 -19.68
N ASN A 191 -2.76 -6.67 -19.94
CA ASN A 191 -2.27 -5.53 -20.71
C ASN A 191 -1.17 -4.74 -19.97
N LEU A 192 -1.29 -4.57 -18.64
CA LEU A 192 -0.27 -3.95 -17.81
C LEU A 192 1.08 -4.67 -17.98
N PHE A 193 1.11 -5.98 -17.80
CA PHE A 193 2.35 -6.75 -17.88
C PHE A 193 2.89 -6.88 -19.30
N ARG A 194 2.02 -7.02 -20.31
CA ARG A 194 2.44 -6.95 -21.71
C ARG A 194 3.09 -5.62 -22.03
N GLY A 195 2.57 -4.50 -21.48
CA GLY A 195 3.13 -3.17 -21.66
C GLY A 195 4.57 -3.03 -21.16
N VAL A 196 4.98 -3.77 -20.11
CA VAL A 196 6.38 -3.82 -19.67
C VAL A 196 7.27 -4.44 -20.73
N TRP A 197 6.85 -5.55 -21.35
CA TRP A 197 7.57 -6.19 -22.44
C TRP A 197 7.62 -5.31 -23.70
N VAL A 198 6.52 -4.61 -24.01
CA VAL A 198 6.45 -3.65 -25.15
C VAL A 198 7.42 -2.49 -24.97
N GLN A 199 7.70 -2.08 -23.74
CA GLN A 199 8.68 -1.02 -23.48
C GLN A 199 10.11 -1.44 -23.85
N LEU A 200 10.42 -2.73 -23.79
CA LEU A 200 11.71 -3.28 -24.22
C LEU A 200 11.79 -3.42 -25.75
N ASP A 201 10.72 -3.94 -26.36
CA ASP A 201 10.61 -4.14 -27.80
C ASP A 201 9.13 -4.09 -28.21
N SER A 202 8.80 -3.20 -29.14
CA SER A 202 7.44 -3.03 -29.67
C SER A 202 6.85 -4.29 -30.29
N ALA A 203 7.69 -5.22 -30.80
CA ALA A 203 7.25 -6.52 -31.33
C ALA A 203 6.53 -7.36 -30.26
N ASN A 204 6.81 -7.15 -28.98
CA ASN A 204 6.16 -7.83 -27.87
C ASN A 204 4.67 -7.48 -27.70
N ALA A 205 4.14 -6.49 -28.44
CA ALA A 205 2.70 -6.19 -28.48
C ALA A 205 1.86 -7.40 -28.97
N ARG A 206 2.49 -8.34 -29.69
CA ARG A 206 1.84 -9.56 -30.21
C ARG A 206 1.78 -10.71 -29.20
N LEU A 207 2.43 -10.56 -28.04
CA LEU A 207 2.41 -11.60 -27.01
C LEU A 207 0.99 -11.82 -26.50
N THR A 208 0.59 -13.08 -26.41
CA THR A 208 -0.64 -13.47 -25.69
C THR A 208 -0.42 -13.34 -24.19
N ASP A 209 -1.50 -13.27 -23.41
CA ASP A 209 -1.43 -13.25 -21.95
C ASP A 209 -0.72 -14.48 -21.38
N ARG A 210 -0.94 -15.65 -22.00
CA ARG A 210 -0.24 -16.89 -21.63
C ARG A 210 1.27 -16.76 -21.87
N GLN A 211 1.70 -16.24 -23.01
CA GLN A 211 3.12 -16.03 -23.29
C GLN A 211 3.76 -15.02 -22.34
N VAL A 212 3.04 -13.96 -21.95
CA VAL A 212 3.51 -13.00 -20.93
C VAL A 212 3.63 -13.70 -19.58
N TYR A 213 2.64 -14.52 -19.20
CA TYR A 213 2.69 -15.29 -17.98
C TYR A 213 3.91 -16.25 -17.93
N ASP A 214 4.13 -17.01 -19.00
CA ASP A 214 5.23 -17.99 -19.07
C ASP A 214 6.62 -17.33 -19.06
N ARG A 215 6.75 -16.13 -19.64
CA ARG A 215 8.00 -15.34 -19.63
C ARG A 215 8.32 -14.71 -18.28
N GLY A 216 7.33 -14.48 -17.43
CA GLY A 216 7.47 -13.76 -16.18
C GLY A 216 7.67 -12.25 -16.39
N PHE A 217 8.48 -11.64 -15.54
CA PHE A 217 8.88 -10.24 -15.64
C PHE A 217 10.25 -10.10 -16.31
N PRO A 218 10.47 -9.05 -17.13
CA PRO A 218 11.80 -8.75 -17.64
C PRO A 218 12.79 -8.51 -16.50
N ASP A 219 14.03 -8.92 -16.70
CA ASP A 219 15.10 -8.60 -15.77
C ASP A 219 15.46 -7.10 -15.85
N ASP A 220 15.52 -6.41 -14.72
CA ASP A 220 15.98 -5.01 -14.58
C ASP A 220 17.21 -4.93 -13.65
N SER A 221 17.89 -6.05 -13.39
CA SER A 221 19.07 -6.14 -12.53
C SER A 221 20.26 -5.29 -13.06
N THR A 222 20.25 -4.96 -14.33
CA THR A 222 21.23 -4.06 -14.96
C THR A 222 21.07 -2.59 -14.53
N GLY A 223 20.03 -2.27 -13.73
CA GLY A 223 19.77 -0.92 -13.24
C GLY A 223 19.35 0.06 -14.35
N THR A 224 18.75 -0.45 -15.43
CA THR A 224 18.24 0.39 -16.53
C THR A 224 17.10 1.31 -16.12
N GLY A 225 16.52 1.07 -14.93
CA GLY A 225 15.36 1.77 -14.42
C GLY A 225 14.09 1.50 -15.24
N LEU A 226 14.02 0.33 -15.88
CA LEU A 226 12.88 -0.09 -16.72
C LEU A 226 11.55 0.09 -15.99
N TYR A 227 11.47 -0.46 -14.78
CA TYR A 227 10.25 -0.41 -13.99
C TYR A 227 9.92 1.00 -13.52
N LEU A 228 10.93 1.77 -13.06
CA LEU A 228 10.71 3.15 -12.64
C LEU A 228 10.13 3.98 -13.81
N ARG A 229 10.73 3.91 -15.00
CA ARG A 229 10.21 4.60 -16.19
C ARG A 229 8.81 4.14 -16.57
N TYR A 230 8.52 2.82 -16.41
CA TYR A 230 7.21 2.27 -16.75
C TYR A 230 6.12 2.79 -15.80
N VAL A 231 6.35 2.76 -14.49
CA VAL A 231 5.34 3.14 -13.50
C VAL A 231 5.17 4.65 -13.34
N THR A 232 6.17 5.45 -13.75
CA THR A 232 6.08 6.92 -13.76
C THR A 232 5.40 7.48 -15.01
N ASP A 233 5.33 6.71 -16.09
CA ASP A 233 4.57 7.10 -17.29
C ASP A 233 3.06 7.01 -17.02
N SER A 234 2.42 8.16 -16.81
CA SER A 234 1.00 8.23 -16.47
C SER A 234 0.07 7.66 -17.56
N THR A 235 0.56 7.49 -18.80
CA THR A 235 -0.23 6.87 -19.88
C THR A 235 -0.36 5.35 -19.71
N ARG A 236 0.50 4.73 -18.91
CA ARG A 236 0.62 3.28 -18.68
C ARG A 236 0.09 2.81 -17.34
N TRP A 237 -0.46 3.69 -16.53
CA TRP A 237 -1.01 3.33 -15.23
C TRP A 237 -2.18 2.35 -15.36
N PHE A 238 -2.18 1.30 -14.57
CA PHE A 238 -3.27 0.33 -14.45
C PHE A 238 -4.56 0.99 -13.93
N GLY A 239 -4.40 1.80 -12.91
CA GLY A 239 -5.45 2.65 -12.36
C GLY A 239 -4.92 4.02 -11.98
N ARG A 240 -5.77 5.03 -12.06
CA ARG A 240 -5.51 6.41 -11.66
C ARG A 240 -6.55 6.84 -10.63
N SER A 241 -6.14 7.58 -9.62
CA SER A 241 -7.04 8.25 -8.66
C SER A 241 -6.31 9.36 -7.93
N THR A 242 -7.01 9.99 -6.99
CA THR A 242 -6.46 10.88 -5.97
C THR A 242 -6.70 10.30 -4.57
N ALA A 243 -5.92 10.72 -3.58
CA ALA A 243 -6.12 10.26 -2.21
C ALA A 243 -7.51 10.68 -1.68
N ARG A 244 -7.96 11.89 -2.03
CA ARG A 244 -9.30 12.38 -1.67
C ARG A 244 -10.40 11.50 -2.25
N GLU A 245 -10.37 11.21 -3.57
CA GLU A 245 -11.43 10.42 -4.18
C GLU A 245 -11.51 9.01 -3.60
N ILE A 246 -10.37 8.35 -3.34
CA ILE A 246 -10.36 7.02 -2.72
C ILE A 246 -10.84 7.08 -1.26
N GLY A 247 -10.44 8.12 -0.50
CA GLY A 247 -10.96 8.30 0.87
C GLY A 247 -12.49 8.48 0.89
N LEU A 248 -13.02 9.32 0.01
CA LEU A 248 -14.48 9.52 -0.12
C LEU A 248 -15.19 8.27 -0.65
N PHE A 249 -14.56 7.48 -1.52
CA PHE A 249 -15.09 6.20 -1.98
C PHE A 249 -15.22 5.19 -0.82
N LEU A 250 -14.19 5.11 0.04
CA LEU A 250 -14.22 4.28 1.24
C LEU A 250 -15.24 4.78 2.28
N GLU A 251 -15.42 6.10 2.41
CA GLU A 251 -16.48 6.68 3.25
C GLU A 251 -17.87 6.24 2.75
N GLN A 252 -18.13 6.35 1.44
CA GLN A 252 -19.40 5.91 0.87
C GLN A 252 -19.63 4.41 1.05
N LEU A 253 -18.56 3.59 0.94
CA LEU A 253 -18.63 2.15 1.22
C LEU A 253 -19.02 1.91 2.68
N GLU A 254 -18.32 2.54 3.62
CA GLU A 254 -18.57 2.35 5.06
C GLU A 254 -19.98 2.80 5.47
N LEU A 255 -20.49 3.87 4.86
CA LEU A 255 -21.85 4.37 5.07
C LEU A 255 -22.94 3.54 4.36
N GLY A 256 -22.60 2.45 3.68
CA GLY A 256 -23.56 1.59 2.98
C GLY A 256 -24.21 2.24 1.75
N ARG A 257 -23.58 3.27 1.16
CA ARG A 257 -24.14 4.01 0.02
C ARG A 257 -23.81 3.40 -1.34
N LEU A 258 -22.92 2.42 -1.38
CA LEU A 258 -22.46 1.84 -2.66
C LEU A 258 -23.19 0.56 -3.06
N ALA A 259 -23.78 -0.18 -2.13
CA ALA A 259 -24.44 -1.47 -2.36
C ALA A 259 -25.46 -1.76 -1.26
N SER A 260 -26.14 -2.91 -1.31
CA SER A 260 -27.00 -3.37 -0.20
C SER A 260 -26.24 -3.53 1.12
N GLU A 261 -26.93 -3.55 2.24
CA GLU A 261 -26.34 -3.77 3.57
C GLU A 261 -25.54 -5.09 3.61
N ALA A 262 -26.13 -6.18 3.10
CA ALA A 262 -25.48 -7.48 3.04
C ALA A 262 -24.19 -7.44 2.20
N SER A 263 -24.22 -6.80 1.04
CA SER A 263 -23.04 -6.64 0.17
C SER A 263 -21.99 -5.71 0.79
N THR A 264 -22.40 -4.67 1.50
CA THR A 264 -21.51 -3.77 2.24
C THR A 264 -20.74 -4.52 3.32
N GLU A 265 -21.42 -5.39 4.07
CA GLU A 265 -20.78 -6.21 5.10
C GLU A 265 -19.78 -7.23 4.50
N GLU A 266 -20.12 -7.84 3.36
CA GLU A 266 -19.18 -8.73 2.66
C GLU A 266 -17.94 -7.96 2.14
N MET A 267 -18.11 -6.75 1.60
CA MET A 267 -17.00 -5.89 1.18
C MET A 267 -16.11 -5.48 2.36
N ARG A 268 -16.72 -5.09 3.48
CA ARG A 268 -16.00 -4.77 4.72
C ARG A 268 -15.17 -5.97 5.20
N ARG A 269 -15.77 -7.17 5.20
CA ARG A 269 -15.07 -8.42 5.56
C ARG A 269 -13.91 -8.72 4.60
N ALA A 270 -14.09 -8.50 3.30
CA ALA A 270 -13.01 -8.69 2.33
C ALA A 270 -11.81 -7.76 2.60
N LEU A 271 -12.07 -6.50 2.99
CA LEU A 271 -11.02 -5.53 3.37
C LEU A 271 -10.32 -5.93 4.67
N LEU A 272 -11.06 -6.43 5.67
CA LEU A 272 -10.51 -6.91 6.95
C LEU A 272 -9.64 -8.16 6.80
N ASN A 273 -9.82 -8.92 5.72
CA ASN A 273 -9.03 -10.11 5.38
C ASN A 273 -7.76 -9.79 4.59
N GLN A 274 -7.38 -8.51 4.43
CA GLN A 274 -6.12 -8.16 3.78
C GLN A 274 -4.94 -8.78 4.54
N VAL A 275 -4.04 -9.47 3.82
CA VAL A 275 -2.92 -10.22 4.43
C VAL A 275 -1.63 -9.39 4.58
N TRP A 276 -1.56 -8.22 3.98
CA TRP A 276 -0.37 -7.35 4.01
C TRP A 276 -0.56 -6.20 4.98
N ASP A 277 -0.07 -6.33 6.19
CA ASP A 277 -0.23 -5.38 7.31
C ASP A 277 0.98 -4.42 7.48
N THR A 278 1.78 -4.26 6.45
CA THR A 278 3.08 -3.58 6.52
C THR A 278 3.02 -2.06 6.52
N ARG A 279 1.83 -1.41 6.30
CA ARG A 279 1.68 0.05 6.19
C ARG A 279 0.65 0.60 7.18
N LEU A 280 -0.59 0.88 6.75
CA LEU A 280 -1.61 1.46 7.65
C LEU A 280 -1.78 0.65 8.95
N PRO A 281 -1.92 -0.70 8.92
CA PRO A 281 -2.08 -1.46 10.16
C PRO A 281 -0.79 -1.61 10.97
N GLN A 282 0.39 -1.43 10.40
CA GLN A 282 1.69 -1.78 10.98
C GLN A 282 1.87 -1.34 12.45
N ARG A 283 1.34 -0.16 12.81
CA ARG A 283 1.49 0.41 14.15
C ARG A 283 0.19 0.52 14.94
N ILE A 284 -0.92 0.29 14.28
CA ILE A 284 -2.26 0.45 14.89
C ILE A 284 -3.06 -0.85 14.91
N GLY A 285 -2.69 -1.88 14.15
CA GLY A 285 -3.44 -3.11 13.99
C GLY A 285 -3.65 -3.93 15.28
N GLU A 286 -2.76 -3.79 16.26
CA GLU A 286 -2.94 -4.40 17.59
C GLU A 286 -3.97 -3.63 18.47
N ARG A 287 -4.29 -2.39 18.12
CA ARG A 287 -5.16 -1.49 18.89
C ARG A 287 -6.55 -1.38 18.31
N VAL A 288 -6.66 -1.44 16.99
CA VAL A 288 -7.90 -1.26 16.22
C VAL A 288 -7.90 -2.14 14.98
N SER A 289 -9.07 -2.59 14.54
CA SER A 289 -9.20 -3.29 13.26
C SER A 289 -9.03 -2.31 12.09
N VAL A 290 -8.36 -2.77 11.03
CA VAL A 290 -8.14 -1.99 9.81
C VAL A 290 -8.57 -2.83 8.62
N GLY A 291 -9.64 -2.42 7.95
CA GLY A 291 -10.04 -3.01 6.67
C GLY A 291 -9.41 -2.21 5.53
N HIS A 292 -8.49 -2.81 4.74
CA HIS A 292 -7.70 -2.03 3.82
C HIS A 292 -7.37 -2.73 2.50
N LYS A 293 -6.81 -1.97 1.56
CA LYS A 293 -6.32 -2.47 0.28
C LYS A 293 -4.98 -1.85 -0.07
N THR A 294 -3.98 -2.69 -0.26
CA THR A 294 -2.66 -2.28 -0.73
C THR A 294 -2.58 -2.13 -2.25
N GLY A 295 -1.60 -1.35 -2.70
CA GLY A 295 -1.26 -1.21 -4.10
C GLY A 295 0.24 -1.15 -4.28
N ASP A 296 0.83 -2.18 -4.90
CA ASP A 296 2.26 -2.42 -4.90
C ASP A 296 2.85 -2.55 -6.31
N TRP A 297 4.00 -1.91 -6.49
CA TRP A 297 4.97 -2.14 -7.53
C TRP A 297 6.34 -1.84 -6.95
N GLU A 298 6.84 -2.78 -6.17
CA GLU A 298 8.06 -2.58 -5.38
C GLU A 298 9.33 -2.53 -6.25
N PRO A 299 10.28 -1.68 -5.88
CA PRO A 299 10.28 -0.73 -4.75
C PRO A 299 9.66 0.64 -5.09
N GLN A 300 9.12 0.85 -6.30
CA GLN A 300 8.73 2.16 -6.82
C GLN A 300 7.38 2.66 -6.31
N ILE A 301 6.47 1.76 -5.95
CA ILE A 301 5.12 2.12 -5.47
C ILE A 301 4.75 1.28 -4.25
N GLY A 302 4.24 1.96 -3.21
CA GLY A 302 3.71 1.32 -2.01
C GLY A 302 2.52 2.10 -1.47
N ASN A 303 1.34 1.89 -2.05
CA ASN A 303 0.09 2.52 -1.63
C ASN A 303 -0.61 1.68 -0.55
N ASP A 304 -1.40 2.34 0.31
CA ASP A 304 -2.32 1.65 1.21
C ASP A 304 -3.50 2.55 1.55
N VAL A 305 -4.71 2.02 1.45
CA VAL A 305 -5.95 2.76 1.69
C VAL A 305 -6.93 1.90 2.47
N GLY A 306 -7.66 2.49 3.42
CA GLY A 306 -8.53 1.67 4.25
C GLY A 306 -9.43 2.43 5.20
N ILE A 307 -10.18 1.65 5.97
CA ILE A 307 -11.09 2.07 7.03
C ILE A 307 -10.51 1.58 8.35
N VAL A 308 -10.17 2.52 9.23
CA VAL A 308 -9.70 2.25 10.59
C VAL A 308 -10.92 2.29 11.53
N PHE A 309 -11.25 1.18 12.16
CA PHE A 309 -12.40 1.05 13.07
C PHE A 309 -12.01 1.52 14.48
N ALA A 310 -11.84 2.83 14.64
CA ALA A 310 -11.47 3.43 15.92
C ALA A 310 -12.65 3.49 16.90
N PRO A 311 -12.40 3.47 18.23
CA PRO A 311 -13.47 3.54 19.25
C PRO A 311 -14.35 4.79 19.14
N GLY A 312 -13.81 5.89 18.59
CA GLY A 312 -14.54 7.15 18.35
C GLY A 312 -15.40 7.18 17.11
N GLY A 313 -15.34 6.13 16.27
CA GLY A 313 -15.98 6.00 14.96
C GLY A 313 -14.97 5.72 13.85
N PRO A 314 -15.43 5.25 12.69
CA PRO A 314 -14.55 4.88 11.60
C PRO A 314 -13.82 6.09 10.98
N ILE A 315 -12.55 5.88 10.65
CA ILE A 315 -11.68 6.85 9.98
C ILE A 315 -11.26 6.25 8.65
N VAL A 316 -11.51 6.92 7.53
CA VAL A 316 -10.93 6.54 6.24
C VAL A 316 -9.55 7.16 6.10
N MET A 317 -8.62 6.39 5.55
CA MET A 317 -7.27 6.83 5.22
C MET A 317 -6.89 6.37 3.81
N ALA A 318 -6.31 7.25 3.02
CA ALA A 318 -5.78 6.93 1.70
C ALA A 318 -4.36 7.50 1.57
N ALA A 319 -3.37 6.62 1.50
CA ALA A 319 -1.96 6.96 1.37
C ALA A 319 -1.42 6.44 0.04
N PHE A 320 -0.92 7.33 -0.80
CA PHE A 320 -0.26 7.00 -2.05
C PHE A 320 1.19 7.43 -2.00
N THR A 321 2.08 6.52 -2.44
CA THR A 321 3.51 6.80 -2.63
C THR A 321 3.95 6.19 -3.94
N ASN A 322 4.32 7.04 -4.89
CA ASN A 322 4.75 6.66 -6.24
C ASN A 322 6.17 7.14 -6.50
N ALA A 323 6.82 6.58 -7.52
CA ALA A 323 8.19 6.94 -7.94
C ALA A 323 9.20 6.91 -6.78
N ASN A 324 9.02 5.99 -5.83
CA ASN A 324 9.95 5.83 -4.72
C ASN A 324 11.30 5.30 -5.21
N THR A 325 12.38 5.94 -4.76
CA THR A 325 13.76 5.53 -5.03
C THR A 325 14.49 5.04 -3.76
N GLY A 326 13.80 5.09 -2.61
CA GLY A 326 14.32 4.62 -1.33
C GLY A 326 13.91 3.17 -1.00
N PRO A 327 14.42 2.63 0.10
CA PRO A 327 14.07 1.28 0.52
C PRO A 327 12.62 1.19 1.03
N MET A 328 11.90 0.15 0.59
CA MET A 328 10.48 -0.06 0.92
C MET A 328 10.18 -0.08 2.42
N TRP A 329 11.07 -0.63 3.25
CA TRP A 329 10.85 -0.65 4.70
C TRP A 329 10.73 0.75 5.31
N LYS A 330 11.47 1.76 4.79
CA LYS A 330 11.33 3.16 5.25
C LYS A 330 9.99 3.74 4.85
N LEU A 331 9.54 3.47 3.63
CA LEU A 331 8.22 3.88 3.14
C LEU A 331 7.12 3.25 4.00
N ASN A 332 7.17 1.92 4.19
CA ASN A 332 6.21 1.19 5.00
C ASN A 332 6.12 1.74 6.43
N ALA A 333 7.28 1.96 7.08
CA ALA A 333 7.34 2.52 8.44
C ALA A 333 6.79 3.95 8.52
N ALA A 334 7.03 4.78 7.50
CA ALA A 334 6.50 6.15 7.45
C ALA A 334 4.96 6.15 7.34
N LEU A 335 4.38 5.32 6.47
CA LEU A 335 2.92 5.21 6.33
C LEU A 335 2.26 4.65 7.60
N GLY A 336 2.88 3.63 8.24
CA GLY A 336 2.42 3.13 9.53
C GLY A 336 2.43 4.22 10.61
N LYS A 337 3.47 5.07 10.60
CA LYS A 337 3.56 6.19 11.55
C LYS A 337 2.55 7.30 11.26
N VAL A 338 2.25 7.58 9.99
CA VAL A 338 1.18 8.51 9.60
C VAL A 338 -0.17 8.02 10.14
N ALA A 339 -0.49 6.73 9.96
CA ALA A 339 -1.73 6.16 10.49
C ALA A 339 -1.82 6.26 12.02
N GLU A 340 -0.71 6.00 12.71
CA GLU A 340 -0.61 6.14 14.18
C GLU A 340 -0.81 7.59 14.65
N ASP A 341 -0.20 8.56 13.97
CA ASP A 341 -0.35 9.98 14.32
C ASP A 341 -1.81 10.45 14.15
N VAL A 342 -2.48 10.07 13.06
CA VAL A 342 -3.90 10.39 12.84
C VAL A 342 -4.78 9.73 13.89
N LEU A 343 -4.62 8.43 14.14
CA LEU A 343 -5.39 7.71 15.14
C LEU A 343 -5.23 8.34 16.54
N ASN A 344 -4.00 8.63 16.95
CA ASN A 344 -3.73 9.22 18.26
C ASN A 344 -4.36 10.62 18.39
N ALA A 345 -4.20 11.49 17.39
CA ALA A 345 -4.76 12.84 17.42
C ALA A 345 -6.30 12.85 17.50
N TRP A 346 -6.96 11.87 16.85
CA TRP A 346 -8.43 11.83 16.80
C TRP A 346 -9.08 10.93 17.87
N SER A 347 -8.33 10.02 18.49
CA SER A 347 -8.81 9.19 19.62
C SER A 347 -8.77 9.94 20.96
N THR A 348 -7.94 10.96 21.11
CA THR A 348 -7.76 11.72 22.37
C THR A 348 -8.78 12.85 22.58
N THR A 349 -9.55 13.19 21.55
CA THR A 349 -10.57 14.24 21.62
C THR A 349 -11.91 13.62 22.01
N ARG A 350 -12.16 13.45 23.33
CA ARG A 350 -13.48 13.14 23.91
C ARG A 350 -14.28 14.43 24.12
#